data_fdf90852166e9ccc02484fc5c732c197
#
_entry.id   fdf90852166e9ccc02484fc5c732c197
#
_cell.length_a   1.000
_cell.length_b   1.000
_cell.length_c   1.000
_cell.angle_alpha   90.00
_cell.angle_beta   90.00
_cell.angle_gamma   90.00
#
_symmetry.space_group_name_H-M   'P 1'
#
loop_
_entity.id
_entity.type
_entity.pdbx_description
1 polymer ?
#
loop_
_entity_poly.entity_id
_entity_poly.type
_entity_poly.pdbx_seq_one_letter_code
_entity_poly.pdbx_strand_id
1 'polypeptide(L)'
;MKRIFIDGKDGTTGLKIYQRFENRDDIELLLIDPKKRKDTKERAKMINESDITFLCLPDAASIEAVSLVENDKVKIIDTST
;
A
#
# COMPACT_ATOMS: atom_id res chain seq x y z
N MET A 1 -5.10 -15.70 -5.29
CA MET A 1 -5.33 -14.79 -4.14
C MET A 1 -4.77 -13.42 -4.49
N LYS A 2 -5.59 -12.38 -4.34
CA LYS A 2 -5.13 -11.02 -4.64
C LYS A 2 -4.26 -10.49 -3.49
N ARG A 3 -3.17 -9.85 -3.85
CA ARG A 3 -2.26 -9.23 -2.88
C ARG A 3 -2.56 -7.74 -2.80
N ILE A 4 -2.77 -7.27 -1.58
CA ILE A 4 -3.10 -5.86 -1.31
C ILE A 4 -2.06 -5.27 -0.38
N PHE A 5 -1.49 -4.15 -0.79
CA PHE A 5 -0.58 -3.38 0.04
C PHE A 5 -1.23 -2.05 0.41
N ILE A 6 -1.11 -1.65 1.67
CA ILE A 6 -1.64 -0.38 2.16
C ILE A 6 -0.46 0.47 2.60
N ASP A 7 -0.15 1.51 1.82
CA ASP A 7 0.90 2.45 2.15
C ASP A 7 0.30 3.55 3.03
N GLY A 8 0.87 3.75 4.20
CA GLY A 8 0.31 4.66 5.19
C GLY A 8 -0.70 4.00 6.13
N LYS A 9 -0.55 2.71 6.41
CA LYS A 9 -1.44 1.95 7.28
C LYS A 9 -1.62 2.59 8.66
N ASP A 10 -0.63 3.32 9.13
CA ASP A 10 -0.67 3.97 10.46
C ASP A 10 -1.62 5.16 10.51
N GLY A 11 -2.05 5.69 9.36
CA GLY A 11 -3.05 6.75 9.31
C GLY A 11 -4.45 6.19 9.54
N THR A 12 -5.39 7.08 9.89
CA THR A 12 -6.77 6.68 10.19
C THR A 12 -7.42 5.94 9.02
N THR A 13 -7.27 6.48 7.81
CA THR A 13 -7.84 5.87 6.61
C THR A 13 -7.20 4.53 6.31
N GLY A 14 -5.87 4.46 6.40
CA GLY A 14 -5.15 3.22 6.16
C GLY A 14 -5.54 2.12 7.14
N LEU A 15 -5.70 2.47 8.41
CA LEU A 15 -6.12 1.52 9.43
C LEU A 15 -7.53 0.98 9.14
N LYS A 16 -8.44 1.84 8.71
CA LYS A 16 -9.80 1.42 8.37
C LYS A 16 -9.80 0.44 7.20
N ILE A 17 -9.01 0.71 6.19
CA ILE A 17 -8.89 -0.17 5.03
C ILE A 17 -8.29 -1.52 5.46
N TYR A 18 -7.24 -1.48 6.27
CA TYR A 18 -6.63 -2.69 6.80
C TYR A 18 -7.65 -3.54 7.54
N GLN A 19 -8.42 -2.94 8.43
CA GLN A 19 -9.44 -3.66 9.20
C GLN A 19 -10.52 -4.29 8.33
N ARG A 20 -10.82 -3.68 7.19
CA ARG A 20 -11.78 -4.21 6.24
C ARG A 20 -11.33 -5.53 5.64
N PHE A 21 -10.04 -5.67 5.40
CA PHE A 21 -9.48 -6.81 4.68
C PHE A 21 -8.86 -7.87 5.58
N GLU A 22 -8.57 -7.56 6.83
CA GLU A 22 -7.81 -8.48 7.69
C GLU A 22 -8.53 -9.83 7.95
N ASN A 23 -9.85 -9.84 7.85
CA ASN A 23 -10.65 -11.04 8.09
C ASN A 23 -11.07 -11.74 6.79
N ARG A 24 -10.55 -11.30 5.64
CA ARG A 24 -10.91 -11.92 4.36
C ARG A 24 -9.90 -13.00 4.00
N ASP A 25 -10.40 -14.17 3.62
CA ASP A 25 -9.57 -15.32 3.25
C ASP A 25 -9.17 -15.31 1.77
N ASP A 26 -9.83 -14.48 0.96
CA ASP A 26 -9.61 -14.42 -0.49
C ASP A 26 -8.54 -13.42 -0.90
N ILE A 27 -7.91 -12.74 0.06
CA ILE A 27 -6.86 -11.77 -0.21
C ILE A 27 -5.67 -12.00 0.72
N GLU A 28 -4.51 -11.54 0.27
CA GLU A 28 -3.30 -11.54 1.06
C GLU A 28 -2.87 -10.10 1.30
N LEU A 29 -2.78 -9.69 2.57
CA LEU A 29 -2.31 -8.37 2.93
C LEU A 29 -0.79 -8.39 3.03
N LEU A 30 -0.14 -7.54 2.24
CA LEU A 30 1.31 -7.37 2.31
C LEU A 30 1.61 -6.31 3.37
N LEU A 31 2.36 -6.72 4.39
CA LEU A 31 2.68 -5.82 5.51
C LEU A 31 4.16 -5.46 5.46
N ILE A 32 4.44 -4.16 5.47
CA ILE A 32 5.81 -3.69 5.54
C ILE A 32 6.24 -3.60 7.00
N ASP A 33 7.51 -3.94 7.27
CA ASP A 33 8.08 -3.78 8.60
C ASP A 33 7.98 -2.32 9.02
N PRO A 34 7.40 -2.02 10.22
CA PRO A 34 7.28 -0.64 10.69
C PRO A 34 8.61 0.12 10.69
N LYS A 35 9.73 -0.58 10.86
CA LYS A 35 11.06 0.04 10.81
C LYS A 35 11.49 0.41 9.40
N LYS A 36 10.85 -0.19 8.39
CA LYS A 36 11.19 0.01 6.97
C LYS A 36 10.12 0.77 6.21
N ARG A 37 9.09 1.23 6.90
CA ARG A 37 7.96 1.91 6.24
C ARG A 37 8.35 3.18 5.49
N LYS A 38 9.48 3.77 5.83
CA LYS A 38 10.03 4.96 5.14
C LYS A 38 11.12 4.62 4.14
N ASP A 39 11.50 3.35 4.05
CA ASP A 39 12.53 2.92 3.11
C ASP A 39 11.89 2.78 1.73
N THR A 40 12.34 3.61 0.78
CA THR A 40 11.78 3.62 -0.57
C THR A 40 11.96 2.29 -1.28
N LYS A 41 13.05 1.59 -1.01
CA LYS A 41 13.28 0.27 -1.63
C LYS A 41 12.27 -0.76 -1.16
N GLU A 42 12.00 -0.79 0.15
CA GLU A 42 11.02 -1.72 0.71
C GLU A 42 9.60 -1.36 0.25
N ARG A 43 9.28 -0.08 0.21
CA ARG A 43 7.99 0.39 -0.29
C ARG A 43 7.81 0.00 -1.76
N ALA A 44 8.83 0.21 -2.58
CA ALA A 44 8.78 -0.15 -3.98
C ALA A 44 8.56 -1.65 -4.14
N LYS A 45 9.24 -2.46 -3.35
CA LYS A 45 9.06 -3.92 -3.38
C LYS A 45 7.63 -4.30 -3.06
N MET A 46 7.05 -3.75 -1.98
CA MET A 46 5.69 -4.07 -1.59
C MET A 46 4.68 -3.63 -2.64
N ILE A 47 4.85 -2.43 -3.19
CA ILE A 47 3.96 -1.91 -4.22
C ILE A 47 3.99 -2.82 -5.46
N ASN A 48 5.18 -3.19 -5.92
CA ASN A 48 5.33 -3.96 -7.15
C ASN A 48 4.94 -5.43 -6.98
N GLU A 49 4.94 -5.95 -5.76
CA GLU A 49 4.48 -7.30 -5.48
C GLU A 49 2.96 -7.37 -5.27
N SER A 50 2.31 -6.23 -5.07
CA SER A 50 0.87 -6.20 -4.87
C SER A 50 0.11 -6.21 -6.18
N ASP A 51 -1.14 -6.66 -6.13
CA ASP A 51 -2.08 -6.49 -7.24
C ASP A 51 -2.77 -5.12 -7.14
N ILE A 52 -3.05 -4.69 -5.92
CA ILE A 52 -3.67 -3.39 -5.64
C ILE A 52 -2.92 -2.75 -4.48
N THR A 53 -2.54 -1.48 -4.64
CA THR A 53 -1.94 -0.68 -3.58
C THR A 53 -2.86 0.49 -3.24
N PHE A 54 -3.22 0.61 -1.97
CA PHE A 54 -3.95 1.77 -1.46
C PHE A 54 -2.95 2.77 -0.90
N LEU A 55 -3.04 4.02 -1.38
CA LEU A 55 -2.20 5.11 -0.87
C LEU A 55 -3.01 5.93 0.11
N CYS A 56 -2.61 5.88 1.36
CA CYS A 56 -3.25 6.61 2.46
C CYS A 56 -2.25 7.60 3.03
N LEU A 57 -1.65 8.39 2.16
CA LEU A 57 -0.52 9.28 2.47
C LEU A 57 -0.86 10.72 2.10
N PRO A 58 -0.16 11.70 2.69
CA PRO A 58 -0.23 13.07 2.19
C PRO A 58 0.19 13.16 0.73
N ASP A 59 -0.27 14.19 0.02
CA ASP A 59 -0.09 14.32 -1.42
C ASP A 59 1.35 14.13 -1.88
N ALA A 60 2.31 14.75 -1.22
CA ALA A 60 3.71 14.64 -1.61
C ALA A 60 4.21 13.19 -1.52
N ALA A 61 3.82 12.48 -0.47
CA ALA A 61 4.22 11.08 -0.30
C ALA A 61 3.49 10.17 -1.28
N SER A 62 2.25 10.50 -1.64
CA SER A 62 1.50 9.74 -2.65
C SER A 62 2.16 9.86 -4.02
N ILE A 63 2.61 11.06 -4.39
CA ILE A 63 3.32 11.28 -5.65
C ILE A 63 4.60 10.45 -5.68
N GLU A 64 5.35 10.45 -4.59
CA GLU A 64 6.56 9.62 -4.49
C GLU A 64 6.23 8.15 -4.66
N ALA A 65 5.17 7.67 -4.00
CA ALA A 65 4.76 6.27 -4.07
C ALA A 65 4.42 5.86 -5.51
N VAL A 66 3.71 6.70 -6.24
CA VAL A 66 3.38 6.42 -7.64
C VAL A 66 4.65 6.29 -8.48
N SER A 67 5.68 7.08 -8.19
CA SER A 67 6.94 7.01 -8.92
C SER A 67 7.71 5.72 -8.67
N LEU A 68 7.38 4.97 -7.62
CA LEU A 68 8.02 3.69 -7.29
C LEU A 68 7.40 2.52 -8.05
N VAL A 69 6.28 2.72 -8.72
CA VAL A 69 5.61 1.65 -9.46
C VAL A 69 6.41 1.33 -10.72
N GLU A 70 6.87 0.08 -10.81
CA GLU A 70 7.62 -0.42 -11.98
C GLU A 70 6.83 -1.47 -12.74
N ASN A 71 5.72 -1.93 -12.16
CA ASN A 71 4.89 -3.00 -12.72
C ASN A 71 3.53 -2.41 -13.09
N ASP A 72 3.24 -2.33 -14.38
CA ASP A 72 1.99 -1.76 -14.89
C ASP A 72 0.76 -2.61 -14.59
N LYS A 73 0.92 -3.79 -14.01
CA LYS A 73 -0.19 -4.63 -13.55
C LYS A 73 -0.73 -4.20 -12.20
N VAL A 74 -0.01 -3.36 -11.48
CA VAL A 74 -0.44 -2.89 -10.15
C VAL A 74 -1.48 -1.80 -10.31
N LYS A 75 -2.60 -1.94 -9.62
CA LYS A 75 -3.59 -0.88 -9.50
C LYS A 75 -3.28 -0.01 -8.30
N ILE A 76 -3.24 1.29 -8.51
CA ILE A 76 -3.01 2.26 -7.44
C ILE A 76 -4.32 2.97 -7.15
N ILE A 77 -4.73 2.95 -5.89
CA ILE A 77 -5.92 3.66 -5.43
C ILE A 77 -5.47 4.70 -4.41
N ASP A 78 -5.57 5.97 -4.78
CA ASP A 78 -5.22 7.08 -3.90
C ASP A 78 -6.45 7.47 -3.09
N THR A 79 -6.36 7.30 -1.77
CA THR A 79 -7.46 7.63 -0.86
C THR A 79 -7.23 8.94 -0.13
N SER A 80 -6.13 9.63 -0.40
CA SER A 80 -5.86 10.94 0.20
C SER A 80 -6.77 11.98 -0.42
N THR A 81 -7.26 12.87 0.39
CA THR A 81 -8.13 13.96 -0.06
C THR A 81 -7.47 15.30 0.18
#